data_3ff5b30051b4c71a7385f792a270cdec
#
_entry.id   3ff5b30051b4c71a7385f792a270cdec
#
_cell.length_a   1.000
_cell.length_b   1.000
_cell.length_c   1.000
_cell.angle_alpha   90.00
_cell.angle_beta   90.00
_cell.angle_gamma   90.00
#
_symmetry.space_group_name_H-M   'P 1'
#
loop_
_entity.id
_entity.type
_entity.pdbx_description
1 polymer ?
#
loop_
_entity_poly.entity_id
_entity_poly.type
_entity_poly.pdbx_seq_one_letter_code
_entity_poly.pdbx_strand_id
1 'polypeptide(L)'
;RVMAASAKIGLPEVKLGIYPGFGGTVRLPRLIGVDNAIEWICGGAEQRADKALKMGAVDAVVADDKLMEGALDIIKRALSGELDYKAKRQPKLEKIKLNTIEQMMAFETSKGFVAGQAGPNYPAPVEAIKTIQKAANHGREKALEIEAAGFAKLAKTDVAASLVGLFLNDQALKHKAKQYDKQADDVKLGAVLGAGIMGGGIAYQSAVKGTPILMKDIREEGIQLGLDEASKLLGKRVAKGRMKPEQMAKALNAIRPTMSYGDFKEVDIVVEAVVENPKVKHAVLAEVEEYVREDAIIASNTSTISITYLAQALKRPENFCGMHFFNPVHMMPLVEVIRGEKSSDKAIATTVAYAKKMGKTPVVVNDCPGFLVNRILFPYFGGFARLINMGADFQRVDKIMEKFGWPMGPAYLMDVVGMDTGHHGRDVMAEGYPDRMADTTKTAVDVMYEANRLGQKTGKGFYAYELDKKGKTKKVVDPQAYELLKPVVLEQREFTDQEILEIMMVPLCLETVRCLEDGIVESAADADMGLIYGIGFPPFRGG
;
A
#
# COMPACT_ATOMS: atom_id res chain seq x y z
N ARG A 1 0.71 34.39 12.37
CA ARG A 1 1.30 33.19 11.75
C ARG A 1 1.41 33.43 10.26
N VAL A 2 2.61 33.20 9.71
CA VAL A 2 2.92 33.34 8.29
C VAL A 2 3.35 31.96 7.76
N MET A 3 3.00 31.67 6.53
CA MET A 3 3.30 30.37 5.89
C MET A 3 3.80 30.61 4.46
N ALA A 4 4.81 29.87 4.04
CA ALA A 4 5.26 29.87 2.66
C ALA A 4 4.24 29.20 1.75
N ALA A 5 4.10 29.66 0.51
CA ALA A 5 3.08 29.16 -0.43
C ALA A 5 3.25 27.68 -0.80
N SER A 6 4.49 27.17 -0.82
CA SER A 6 4.78 25.76 -1.08
C SER A 6 4.60 24.86 0.14
N ALA A 7 4.56 25.41 1.35
CA ALA A 7 4.51 24.66 2.59
C ALA A 7 3.16 23.97 2.81
N LYS A 8 3.20 22.93 3.64
CA LYS A 8 2.03 22.21 4.13
C LYS A 8 2.05 22.13 5.64
N ILE A 9 0.88 22.09 6.25
CA ILE A 9 0.69 21.93 7.69
C ILE A 9 -0.30 20.80 7.96
N GLY A 10 -0.06 20.00 8.99
CA GLY A 10 -0.95 18.90 9.35
C GLY A 10 -0.76 18.46 10.79
N LEU A 11 -1.73 17.67 11.26
CA LEU A 11 -1.72 16.99 12.56
C LEU A 11 -1.96 15.48 12.31
N PRO A 12 -0.92 14.72 11.93
CA PRO A 12 -1.07 13.33 11.46
C PRO A 12 -1.12 12.29 12.60
N GLU A 13 -1.16 12.70 13.86
CA GLU A 13 -1.01 11.86 15.04
C GLU A 13 -2.01 10.70 15.10
N VAL A 14 -3.21 10.85 14.53
CA VAL A 14 -4.20 9.76 14.48
C VAL A 14 -3.73 8.56 13.65
N LYS A 15 -2.78 8.77 12.73
CA LYS A 15 -2.13 7.69 11.97
C LYS A 15 -1.18 6.85 12.82
N LEU A 16 -0.81 7.37 13.99
CA LEU A 16 0.02 6.70 14.99
C LEU A 16 -0.82 6.14 16.15
N GLY A 17 -2.16 6.11 16.02
CA GLY A 17 -3.06 5.63 17.07
C GLY A 17 -3.21 6.56 18.27
N ILE A 18 -2.73 7.80 18.17
CA ILE A 18 -2.84 8.85 19.17
C ILE A 18 -3.47 10.09 18.54
N TYR A 19 -3.73 11.14 19.31
CA TYR A 19 -4.12 12.44 18.75
C TYR A 19 -3.13 13.54 19.16
N PRO A 20 -3.21 14.78 18.60
CA PRO A 20 -2.31 15.88 18.93
C PRO A 20 -2.34 16.22 20.44
N GLY A 21 -1.29 15.80 21.17
CA GLY A 21 -1.20 15.87 22.64
C GLY A 21 -0.45 17.10 23.19
N PHE A 22 0.05 18.00 22.32
CA PHE A 22 0.69 19.26 22.72
C PHE A 22 -0.24 20.48 22.56
N GLY A 23 -1.50 20.31 22.94
CA GLY A 23 -2.53 21.34 22.84
C GLY A 23 -3.18 21.44 21.46
N GLY A 24 -3.02 20.45 20.60
CA GLY A 24 -3.61 20.47 19.26
C GLY A 24 -5.12 20.33 19.29
N THR A 25 -5.67 19.44 20.11
CA THR A 25 -7.12 19.30 20.32
C THR A 25 -7.74 20.48 21.07
N VAL A 26 -6.92 21.30 21.71
CA VAL A 26 -7.36 22.51 22.46
C VAL A 26 -7.24 23.77 21.61
N ARG A 27 -6.08 23.98 20.97
CA ARG A 27 -5.78 25.23 20.25
C ARG A 27 -6.45 25.27 18.89
N LEU A 28 -6.44 24.17 18.14
CA LEU A 28 -6.96 24.17 16.77
C LEU A 28 -8.47 24.47 16.70
N PRO A 29 -9.34 23.84 17.51
CA PRO A 29 -10.77 24.16 17.50
C PRO A 29 -11.09 25.63 17.87
N ARG A 30 -10.26 26.22 18.73
CA ARG A 30 -10.39 27.63 19.12
C ARG A 30 -9.84 28.60 18.08
N LEU A 31 -9.11 28.08 17.10
CA LEU A 31 -8.48 28.87 16.04
C LEU A 31 -9.29 28.87 14.75
N ILE A 32 -9.71 27.68 14.30
CA ILE A 32 -10.35 27.49 12.98
C ILE A 32 -11.80 26.99 13.08
N GLY A 33 -12.35 26.90 14.29
CA GLY A 33 -13.67 26.32 14.55
C GLY A 33 -13.60 24.79 14.73
N VAL A 34 -14.67 24.26 15.38
CA VAL A 34 -14.73 22.84 15.77
C VAL A 34 -14.75 21.92 14.56
N ASP A 35 -15.60 22.20 13.57
CA ASP A 35 -15.78 21.33 12.40
C ASP A 35 -14.50 21.19 11.57
N ASN A 36 -13.85 22.32 11.26
CA ASN A 36 -12.56 22.31 10.57
C ASN A 36 -11.46 21.59 11.37
N ALA A 37 -11.44 21.78 12.69
CA ALA A 37 -10.45 21.14 13.56
C ALA A 37 -10.65 19.61 13.63
N ILE A 38 -11.90 19.15 13.71
CA ILE A 38 -12.23 17.72 13.65
C ILE A 38 -11.79 17.12 12.31
N GLU A 39 -12.10 17.79 11.19
CA GLU A 39 -11.65 17.32 9.87
C GLU A 39 -10.12 17.18 9.80
N TRP A 40 -9.37 18.18 10.31
CA TRP A 40 -7.91 18.13 10.29
C TRP A 40 -7.33 17.03 11.19
N ILE A 41 -7.78 17.00 12.44
CA ILE A 41 -7.25 16.10 13.47
C ILE A 41 -7.63 14.64 13.13
N CYS A 42 -8.91 14.37 12.86
CA CYS A 42 -9.38 13.01 12.61
C CYS A 42 -8.97 12.47 11.24
N GLY A 43 -8.80 13.35 10.23
CA GLY A 43 -8.31 12.97 8.92
C GLY A 43 -6.79 12.79 8.85
N GLY A 44 -6.04 13.44 9.75
CA GLY A 44 -4.58 13.39 9.79
C GLY A 44 -3.91 13.78 8.46
N ALA A 45 -4.57 14.60 7.64
CA ALA A 45 -4.09 14.99 6.33
C ALA A 45 -3.36 16.35 6.38
N GLU A 46 -2.33 16.49 5.55
CA GLU A 46 -1.66 17.76 5.33
C GLU A 46 -2.57 18.73 4.56
N GLN A 47 -2.57 19.99 4.97
CA GLN A 47 -3.29 21.08 4.32
C GLN A 47 -2.30 22.00 3.62
N ARG A 48 -2.67 22.46 2.42
CA ARG A 48 -1.88 23.43 1.66
C ARG A 48 -2.05 24.84 2.26
N ALA A 49 -1.10 25.73 1.97
CA ALA A 49 -1.08 27.08 2.50
C ALA A 49 -2.35 27.88 2.18
N ASP A 50 -2.87 27.76 0.96
CA ASP A 50 -4.12 28.40 0.53
C ASP A 50 -5.34 27.95 1.38
N LYS A 51 -5.45 26.66 1.65
CA LYS A 51 -6.51 26.11 2.50
C LYS A 51 -6.33 26.50 3.96
N ALA A 52 -5.09 26.49 4.47
CA ALA A 52 -4.76 26.92 5.83
C ALA A 52 -5.11 28.41 6.06
N LEU A 53 -4.86 29.27 5.08
CA LEU A 53 -5.24 30.68 5.13
C LEU A 53 -6.77 30.85 5.13
N LYS A 54 -7.46 30.16 4.22
CA LYS A 54 -8.94 30.22 4.12
C LYS A 54 -9.63 29.78 5.41
N MET A 55 -9.07 28.80 6.11
CA MET A 55 -9.61 28.30 7.40
C MET A 55 -9.19 29.18 8.60
N GLY A 56 -8.30 30.15 8.44
CA GLY A 56 -7.80 30.97 9.52
C GLY A 56 -6.71 30.33 10.38
N ALA A 57 -6.14 29.23 9.94
CA ALA A 57 -5.02 28.59 10.62
C ALA A 57 -3.74 29.44 10.57
N VAL A 58 -3.56 30.19 9.50
CA VAL A 58 -2.49 31.20 9.33
C VAL A 58 -3.07 32.56 8.98
N ASP A 59 -2.31 33.61 9.24
CA ASP A 59 -2.74 35.00 9.06
C ASP A 59 -2.28 35.56 7.70
N ALA A 60 -1.22 34.98 7.11
CA ALA A 60 -0.73 35.35 5.78
C ALA A 60 -0.03 34.16 5.10
N VAL A 61 -0.08 34.14 3.75
CA VAL A 61 0.69 33.26 2.89
C VAL A 61 1.53 34.13 1.96
N VAL A 62 2.82 33.84 1.86
CA VAL A 62 3.79 34.61 1.08
C VAL A 62 4.61 33.68 0.18
N ALA A 63 5.31 34.24 -0.81
CA ALA A 63 6.28 33.47 -1.60
C ALA A 63 7.38 32.89 -0.69
N ASP A 64 7.96 31.80 -1.08
CA ASP A 64 8.89 31.02 -0.24
C ASP A 64 10.12 31.83 0.20
N ASP A 65 10.66 32.64 -0.70
CA ASP A 65 11.77 33.57 -0.47
C ASP A 65 11.40 34.79 0.38
N LYS A 66 10.10 35.05 0.59
CA LYS A 66 9.57 36.20 1.34
C LYS A 66 9.08 35.89 2.75
N LEU A 67 9.35 34.66 3.25
CA LEU A 67 8.79 34.21 4.54
C LEU A 67 9.22 35.11 5.72
N MET A 68 10.51 35.45 5.79
CA MET A 68 11.06 36.33 6.85
C MET A 68 10.50 37.75 6.75
N GLU A 69 10.46 38.31 5.54
CA GLU A 69 9.91 39.66 5.28
C GLU A 69 8.43 39.74 5.70
N GLY A 70 7.62 38.76 5.29
CA GLY A 70 6.21 38.68 5.67
C GLY A 70 5.99 38.49 7.18
N ALA A 71 6.85 37.73 7.84
CA ALA A 71 6.79 37.58 9.30
C ALA A 71 7.09 38.90 10.03
N LEU A 72 8.12 39.63 9.59
CA LEU A 72 8.49 40.92 10.14
C LEU A 72 7.41 41.97 9.89
N ASP A 73 6.76 41.96 8.72
CA ASP A 73 5.63 42.85 8.43
C ASP A 73 4.47 42.63 9.40
N ILE A 74 4.06 41.40 9.61
CA ILE A 74 3.01 41.06 10.60
C ILE A 74 3.37 41.52 12.00
N ILE A 75 4.64 41.42 12.42
CA ILE A 75 5.11 41.92 13.72
C ILE A 75 5.01 43.45 13.78
N LYS A 76 5.47 44.15 12.75
CA LYS A 76 5.39 45.60 12.69
C LYS A 76 3.94 46.10 12.80
N ARG A 77 3.03 45.47 12.07
CA ARG A 77 1.60 45.81 12.10
C ARG A 77 0.94 45.51 13.46
N ALA A 78 1.42 44.46 14.16
CA ALA A 78 0.98 44.14 15.51
C ALA A 78 1.52 45.18 16.54
N LEU A 79 2.76 45.64 16.37
CA LEU A 79 3.38 46.65 17.24
C LEU A 79 2.77 48.07 17.01
N SER A 80 2.42 48.40 15.77
CA SER A 80 1.75 49.68 15.44
C SER A 80 0.27 49.74 15.85
N GLY A 81 -0.31 48.61 16.29
CA GLY A 81 -1.72 48.52 16.65
C GLY A 81 -2.67 48.32 15.46
N GLU A 82 -2.16 48.23 14.23
CA GLU A 82 -2.97 47.92 13.04
C GLU A 82 -3.56 46.48 13.14
N LEU A 83 -2.81 45.55 13.73
CA LEU A 83 -3.24 44.20 14.03
C LEU A 83 -3.46 44.03 15.53
N ASP A 84 -4.72 43.92 15.97
CA ASP A 84 -5.04 43.62 17.36
C ASP A 84 -4.81 42.14 17.66
N TYR A 85 -3.55 41.79 17.97
CA TYR A 85 -3.16 40.42 18.32
C TYR A 85 -3.75 39.96 19.66
N LYS A 86 -4.09 40.91 20.58
CA LYS A 86 -4.69 40.59 21.89
C LYS A 86 -6.12 40.11 21.71
N ALA A 87 -6.94 40.81 20.92
CA ALA A 87 -8.28 40.35 20.56
C ALA A 87 -8.28 39.00 19.85
N LYS A 88 -7.31 38.74 18.96
CA LYS A 88 -7.12 37.43 18.33
C LYS A 88 -6.64 36.33 19.29
N ARG A 89 -6.00 36.68 20.40
CA ARG A 89 -5.51 35.73 21.42
C ARG A 89 -6.60 35.33 22.41
N GLN A 90 -7.48 36.25 22.80
CA GLN A 90 -8.46 36.04 23.84
C GLN A 90 -9.38 34.82 23.64
N PRO A 91 -9.98 34.56 22.45
CA PRO A 91 -10.82 33.42 22.21
C PRO A 91 -10.10 32.07 22.41
N LYS A 92 -8.75 32.04 22.29
CA LYS A 92 -7.95 30.83 22.45
C LYS A 92 -7.75 30.44 23.92
N LEU A 93 -8.03 31.35 24.85
CA LEU A 93 -7.92 31.15 26.30
C LEU A 93 -9.25 30.72 26.91
N GLU A 94 -10.34 31.08 26.28
CA GLU A 94 -11.70 30.89 26.75
C GLU A 94 -12.29 29.53 26.35
N LYS A 95 -13.48 29.23 26.86
CA LYS A 95 -14.31 28.11 26.37
C LYS A 95 -14.72 28.34 24.91
N ILE A 96 -15.01 27.27 24.19
CA ILE A 96 -15.55 27.37 22.84
C ILE A 96 -16.99 27.90 22.89
N LYS A 97 -17.29 28.92 22.09
CA LYS A 97 -18.60 29.56 22.06
C LYS A 97 -19.53 28.82 21.10
N LEU A 98 -20.13 27.75 21.58
CA LEU A 98 -21.18 26.98 20.89
C LEU A 98 -22.37 26.83 21.83
N ASN A 99 -23.59 27.01 21.33
CA ASN A 99 -24.78 26.67 22.07
C ASN A 99 -24.99 25.14 22.13
N THR A 100 -25.95 24.67 22.92
CA THR A 100 -26.17 23.23 23.13
C THR A 100 -26.51 22.48 21.85
N ILE A 101 -27.30 23.08 20.95
CA ILE A 101 -27.69 22.47 19.68
C ILE A 101 -26.48 22.38 18.75
N GLU A 102 -25.71 23.45 18.64
CA GLU A 102 -24.47 23.46 17.84
C GLU A 102 -23.46 22.42 18.33
N GLN A 103 -23.29 22.30 19.66
CA GLN A 103 -22.42 21.27 20.24
C GLN A 103 -22.90 19.86 19.89
N MET A 104 -24.20 19.59 20.05
CA MET A 104 -24.77 18.29 19.72
C MET A 104 -24.56 17.96 18.23
N MET A 105 -24.87 18.90 17.35
CA MET A 105 -24.71 18.69 15.91
C MET A 105 -23.25 18.51 15.51
N ALA A 106 -22.35 19.37 15.97
CA ALA A 106 -20.93 19.28 15.61
C ALA A 106 -20.28 17.96 16.12
N PHE A 107 -20.54 17.58 17.37
CA PHE A 107 -19.85 16.44 17.97
C PHE A 107 -20.51 15.09 17.66
N GLU A 108 -21.83 14.95 17.79
CA GLU A 108 -22.48 13.64 17.61
C GLU A 108 -22.47 13.22 16.13
N THR A 109 -22.74 14.16 15.21
CA THR A 109 -22.68 13.88 13.78
C THR A 109 -21.25 13.50 13.34
N SER A 110 -20.26 14.26 13.82
CA SER A 110 -18.85 13.96 13.52
C SER A 110 -18.39 12.64 14.09
N LYS A 111 -18.79 12.26 15.30
CA LYS A 111 -18.48 10.95 15.89
C LYS A 111 -19.00 9.81 15.02
N GLY A 112 -20.26 9.88 14.60
CA GLY A 112 -20.86 8.85 13.73
C GLY A 112 -20.13 8.74 12.39
N PHE A 113 -19.88 9.87 11.74
CA PHE A 113 -19.19 9.91 10.46
C PHE A 113 -17.73 9.39 10.55
N VAL A 114 -16.99 9.87 11.54
CA VAL A 114 -15.58 9.49 11.73
C VAL A 114 -15.45 8.02 12.16
N ALA A 115 -16.37 7.52 13.02
CA ALA A 115 -16.39 6.11 13.38
C ALA A 115 -16.63 5.20 12.16
N GLY A 116 -17.52 5.62 11.26
CA GLY A 116 -17.76 4.89 10.00
C GLY A 116 -16.55 4.88 9.07
N GLN A 117 -15.73 5.95 9.06
CA GLN A 117 -14.52 6.02 8.24
C GLN A 117 -13.32 5.31 8.86
N ALA A 118 -13.09 5.48 10.16
CA ALA A 118 -11.96 4.89 10.87
C ALA A 118 -12.12 3.38 11.07
N GLY A 119 -13.39 2.93 11.20
CA GLY A 119 -13.69 1.56 11.57
C GLY A 119 -13.44 1.29 13.08
N PRO A 120 -13.80 0.08 13.55
CA PRO A 120 -13.78 -0.26 14.98
C PRO A 120 -12.36 -0.41 15.55
N ASN A 121 -11.37 -0.61 14.71
CA ASN A 121 -10.00 -0.96 15.12
C ASN A 121 -9.09 0.26 15.36
N TYR A 122 -9.54 1.47 15.04
CA TYR A 122 -8.75 2.70 15.16
C TYR A 122 -9.44 3.71 16.10
N PRO A 123 -9.20 3.63 17.41
CA PRO A 123 -9.93 4.44 18.39
C PRO A 123 -9.55 5.93 18.39
N ALA A 124 -8.35 6.29 17.95
CA ALA A 124 -7.81 7.64 18.10
C ALA A 124 -8.65 8.76 17.48
N PRO A 125 -9.21 8.64 16.26
CA PRO A 125 -10.03 9.69 15.67
C PRO A 125 -11.28 10.00 16.48
N VAL A 126 -11.99 8.98 16.97
CA VAL A 126 -13.20 9.15 17.77
C VAL A 126 -12.89 9.69 19.17
N GLU A 127 -11.80 9.22 19.82
CA GLU A 127 -11.35 9.75 21.11
C GLU A 127 -10.90 11.21 21.01
N ALA A 128 -10.31 11.63 19.88
CA ALA A 128 -10.01 13.05 19.64
C ALA A 128 -11.28 13.91 19.69
N ILE A 129 -12.37 13.49 19.04
CA ILE A 129 -13.65 14.21 19.08
C ILE A 129 -14.23 14.27 20.50
N LYS A 130 -14.21 13.13 21.21
CA LYS A 130 -14.68 13.08 22.62
C LYS A 130 -13.88 14.01 23.52
N THR A 131 -12.57 14.10 23.31
CA THR A 131 -11.68 15.00 24.04
C THR A 131 -11.99 16.46 23.76
N ILE A 132 -12.15 16.84 22.48
CA ILE A 132 -12.53 18.19 22.06
C ILE A 132 -13.90 18.56 22.68
N GLN A 133 -14.89 17.66 22.65
CA GLN A 133 -16.21 17.85 23.20
C GLN A 133 -16.16 18.11 24.72
N LYS A 134 -15.43 17.28 25.48
CA LYS A 134 -15.24 17.48 26.93
C LYS A 134 -14.55 18.79 27.26
N ALA A 135 -13.55 19.17 26.42
CA ALA A 135 -12.77 20.38 26.60
C ALA A 135 -13.51 21.67 26.16
N ALA A 136 -14.56 21.57 25.34
CA ALA A 136 -15.23 22.70 24.72
C ALA A 136 -15.79 23.71 25.74
N ASN A 137 -16.34 23.25 26.84
CA ASN A 137 -16.97 24.07 27.89
C ASN A 137 -15.98 24.62 28.94
N HIS A 138 -14.68 24.38 28.77
CA HIS A 138 -13.63 24.80 29.70
C HIS A 138 -12.67 25.80 29.04
N GLY A 139 -12.05 26.65 29.88
CA GLY A 139 -10.93 27.48 29.45
C GLY A 139 -9.70 26.62 29.12
N ARG A 140 -8.69 27.26 28.53
CA ARG A 140 -7.49 26.58 27.97
C ARG A 140 -6.80 25.64 28.95
N GLU A 141 -6.58 26.06 30.19
CA GLU A 141 -5.79 25.26 31.15
C GLU A 141 -6.49 23.93 31.47
N LYS A 142 -7.78 23.98 31.82
CA LYS A 142 -8.56 22.76 32.08
C LYS A 142 -8.73 21.89 30.83
N ALA A 143 -8.84 22.52 29.67
CA ALA A 143 -8.90 21.82 28.38
C ALA A 143 -7.60 21.04 28.10
N LEU A 144 -6.43 21.59 28.45
CA LEU A 144 -5.15 20.89 28.32
C LEU A 144 -5.01 19.69 29.26
N GLU A 145 -5.55 19.77 30.49
CA GLU A 145 -5.60 18.61 31.40
C GLU A 145 -6.48 17.49 30.83
N ILE A 146 -7.62 17.83 30.24
CA ILE A 146 -8.52 16.86 29.58
C ILE A 146 -7.81 16.21 28.38
N GLU A 147 -7.09 17.01 27.58
CA GLU A 147 -6.28 16.51 26.45
C GLU A 147 -5.22 15.53 26.94
N ALA A 148 -4.41 15.92 27.94
CA ALA A 148 -3.35 15.08 28.48
C ALA A 148 -3.86 13.73 28.99
N ALA A 149 -4.99 13.72 29.71
CA ALA A 149 -5.60 12.49 30.22
C ALA A 149 -6.08 11.55 29.11
N GLY A 150 -6.72 12.10 28.08
CA GLY A 150 -7.18 11.33 26.93
C GLY A 150 -6.03 10.81 26.07
N PHE A 151 -4.98 11.63 25.89
CA PHE A 151 -3.75 11.23 25.20
C PHE A 151 -3.08 10.05 25.91
N ALA A 152 -2.90 10.15 27.22
CA ALA A 152 -2.30 9.08 28.02
C ALA A 152 -3.07 7.76 27.93
N LYS A 153 -4.40 7.82 27.82
CA LYS A 153 -5.24 6.63 27.60
C LYS A 153 -4.95 5.98 26.26
N LEU A 154 -4.89 6.76 25.17
CA LEU A 154 -4.59 6.24 23.83
C LEU A 154 -3.17 5.71 23.70
N ALA A 155 -2.19 6.41 24.25
CA ALA A 155 -0.78 6.03 24.17
C ALA A 155 -0.46 4.68 24.85
N LYS A 156 -1.37 4.19 25.71
CA LYS A 156 -1.25 2.89 26.39
C LYS A 156 -1.96 1.76 25.63
N THR A 157 -2.55 2.02 24.48
CA THR A 157 -3.24 0.99 23.69
C THR A 157 -2.25 0.21 22.81
N ASP A 158 -2.52 -1.07 22.59
CA ASP A 158 -1.77 -1.90 21.66
C ASP A 158 -1.78 -1.31 20.23
N VAL A 159 -2.89 -0.68 19.85
CA VAL A 159 -3.01 -0.01 18.54
C VAL A 159 -2.00 1.13 18.42
N ALA A 160 -1.83 1.95 19.44
CA ALA A 160 -0.82 3.01 19.43
C ALA A 160 0.60 2.43 19.38
N ALA A 161 0.88 1.40 20.20
CA ALA A 161 2.18 0.71 20.19
C ALA A 161 2.48 0.15 18.80
N SER A 162 1.54 -0.55 18.19
CA SER A 162 1.66 -1.13 16.85
C SER A 162 1.93 -0.05 15.79
N LEU A 163 1.10 0.99 15.72
CA LEU A 163 1.23 2.03 14.69
C LEU A 163 2.49 2.88 14.86
N VAL A 164 2.94 3.14 16.09
CA VAL A 164 4.23 3.80 16.35
C VAL A 164 5.37 2.88 15.94
N GLY A 165 5.33 1.59 16.29
CA GLY A 165 6.31 0.59 15.85
C GLY A 165 6.44 0.55 14.33
N LEU A 166 5.33 0.48 13.61
CA LEU A 166 5.33 0.51 12.15
C LEU A 166 5.88 1.81 11.55
N PHE A 167 5.59 2.94 12.18
CA PHE A 167 6.19 4.20 11.76
C PHE A 167 7.72 4.18 11.90
N LEU A 168 8.23 3.64 13.00
CA LEU A 168 9.69 3.48 13.21
C LEU A 168 10.29 2.50 12.19
N ASN A 169 9.63 1.38 11.92
CA ASN A 169 10.03 0.41 10.90
C ASN A 169 10.07 1.06 9.50
N ASP A 170 9.06 1.85 9.13
CA ASP A 170 9.04 2.58 7.86
C ASP A 170 10.20 3.58 7.74
N GLN A 171 10.53 4.30 8.84
CA GLN A 171 11.69 5.18 8.86
C GLN A 171 13.01 4.40 8.73
N ALA A 172 13.13 3.25 9.39
CA ALA A 172 14.30 2.38 9.29
C ALA A 172 14.48 1.85 7.85
N LEU A 173 13.39 1.40 7.19
CA LEU A 173 13.42 0.99 5.79
C LEU A 173 13.86 2.13 4.86
N LYS A 174 13.33 3.32 5.05
CA LYS A 174 13.72 4.50 4.26
C LYS A 174 15.18 4.88 4.45
N HIS A 175 15.68 4.77 5.70
CA HIS A 175 17.08 5.00 6.00
C HIS A 175 17.99 3.94 5.33
N LYS A 176 17.63 2.66 5.44
CA LYS A 176 18.31 1.55 4.78
C LYS A 176 18.32 1.72 3.26
N ALA A 177 17.16 2.05 2.66
CA ALA A 177 17.06 2.31 1.23
C ALA A 177 17.92 3.49 0.75
N LYS A 178 18.19 4.48 1.61
CA LYS A 178 19.13 5.57 1.32
C LYS A 178 20.59 5.14 1.23
N GLN A 179 20.98 4.07 1.93
CA GLN A 179 22.36 3.57 1.89
C GLN A 179 22.73 3.04 0.50
N TYR A 180 21.75 2.47 -0.21
CA TYR A 180 21.91 2.01 -1.59
C TYR A 180 22.15 3.15 -2.58
N ASP A 181 21.70 4.39 -2.31
CA ASP A 181 21.87 5.53 -3.23
C ASP A 181 23.33 5.83 -3.57
N LYS A 182 24.28 5.41 -2.70
CA LYS A 182 25.72 5.63 -2.93
C LYS A 182 26.32 4.73 -4.01
N GLN A 183 25.69 3.58 -4.27
CA GLN A 183 26.16 2.57 -5.22
C GLN A 183 25.27 2.48 -6.45
N ALA A 184 24.14 3.18 -6.43
CA ALA A 184 23.13 3.15 -7.48
C ALA A 184 23.53 4.04 -8.66
N ASP A 185 23.30 3.54 -9.88
CA ASP A 185 23.30 4.39 -11.06
C ASP A 185 21.98 5.14 -11.19
N ASP A 186 22.02 6.34 -11.81
CA ASP A 186 20.79 7.09 -12.09
C ASP A 186 20.06 6.49 -13.29
N VAL A 187 18.83 6.06 -13.07
CA VAL A 187 17.97 5.54 -14.13
C VAL A 187 17.28 6.70 -14.85
N LYS A 188 17.71 6.99 -16.07
CA LYS A 188 17.15 8.03 -16.95
C LYS A 188 16.12 7.46 -17.92
N LEU A 189 16.30 6.23 -18.37
CA LEU A 189 15.42 5.52 -19.27
C LEU A 189 15.27 4.07 -18.81
N GLY A 190 14.01 3.68 -18.50
CA GLY A 190 13.67 2.30 -18.24
C GLY A 190 13.12 1.58 -19.46
N ALA A 191 13.03 0.25 -19.38
CA ALA A 191 12.24 -0.54 -20.32
C ALA A 191 11.43 -1.61 -19.58
N VAL A 192 10.31 -2.00 -20.15
CA VAL A 192 9.52 -3.15 -19.69
C VAL A 192 9.25 -4.09 -20.87
N LEU A 193 9.47 -5.38 -20.64
CA LEU A 193 9.17 -6.45 -21.59
C LEU A 193 7.86 -7.13 -21.20
N GLY A 194 6.90 -7.16 -22.13
CA GLY A 194 5.51 -7.52 -21.86
C GLY A 194 4.67 -6.30 -21.49
N ALA A 195 3.62 -6.01 -22.26
CA ALA A 195 2.74 -4.88 -22.07
C ALA A 195 1.36 -5.28 -21.48
N GLY A 196 1.28 -6.47 -20.88
CA GLY A 196 0.10 -6.93 -20.16
C GLY A 196 -0.21 -6.12 -18.90
N ILE A 197 -1.08 -6.64 -18.04
CA ILE A 197 -1.54 -5.96 -16.79
C ILE A 197 -0.36 -5.46 -15.95
N MET A 198 0.66 -6.32 -15.72
CA MET A 198 1.81 -5.93 -14.89
C MET A 198 2.73 -4.96 -15.63
N GLY A 199 3.14 -5.30 -16.87
CA GLY A 199 4.04 -4.43 -17.64
C GLY A 199 3.45 -3.07 -17.96
N GLY A 200 2.19 -2.99 -18.34
CA GLY A 200 1.47 -1.72 -18.53
C GLY A 200 1.39 -0.91 -17.23
N GLY A 201 1.16 -1.58 -16.09
CA GLY A 201 1.18 -0.95 -14.77
C GLY A 201 2.55 -0.41 -14.36
N ILE A 202 3.64 -1.13 -14.67
CA ILE A 202 5.02 -0.71 -14.44
C ILE A 202 5.35 0.49 -15.32
N ALA A 203 5.01 0.44 -16.61
CA ALA A 203 5.20 1.55 -17.54
C ALA A 203 4.46 2.82 -17.07
N TYR A 204 3.18 2.70 -16.70
CA TYR A 204 2.41 3.78 -16.10
C TYR A 204 3.10 4.39 -14.88
N GLN A 205 3.52 3.55 -13.94
CA GLN A 205 4.11 4.02 -12.68
C GLN A 205 5.44 4.75 -12.90
N SER A 206 6.30 4.24 -13.78
CA SER A 206 7.55 4.88 -14.18
C SER A 206 7.30 6.27 -14.80
N ALA A 207 6.44 6.33 -15.81
CA ALA A 207 6.11 7.56 -16.54
C ALA A 207 5.49 8.64 -15.65
N VAL A 208 4.52 8.29 -14.79
CA VAL A 208 3.87 9.23 -13.85
C VAL A 208 4.87 9.80 -12.85
N LYS A 209 5.92 9.07 -12.53
CA LYS A 209 6.97 9.50 -11.61
C LYS A 209 8.15 10.18 -12.29
N GLY A 210 8.06 10.36 -13.62
CA GLY A 210 8.97 11.20 -14.39
C GLY A 210 10.15 10.47 -15.04
N THR A 211 10.19 9.13 -14.97
CA THR A 211 11.19 8.33 -15.70
C THR A 211 10.55 7.80 -16.99
N PRO A 212 11.03 8.19 -18.17
CA PRO A 212 10.60 7.63 -19.44
C PRO A 212 10.85 6.11 -19.50
N ILE A 213 9.99 5.40 -20.23
CA ILE A 213 10.06 3.95 -20.30
C ILE A 213 9.68 3.44 -21.69
N LEU A 214 10.49 2.54 -22.25
CA LEU A 214 10.13 1.76 -23.42
C LEU A 214 9.19 0.63 -22.98
N MET A 215 8.05 0.48 -23.64
CA MET A 215 7.11 -0.62 -23.38
C MET A 215 7.07 -1.54 -24.59
N LYS A 216 7.74 -2.69 -24.48
CA LYS A 216 7.87 -3.66 -25.56
C LYS A 216 6.93 -4.84 -25.37
N ASP A 217 6.22 -5.20 -26.44
CA ASP A 217 5.53 -6.49 -26.55
C ASP A 217 5.79 -7.09 -27.94
N ILE A 218 5.51 -8.37 -28.10
CA ILE A 218 5.55 -9.07 -29.38
C ILE A 218 4.25 -8.94 -30.17
N ARG A 219 3.20 -8.44 -29.53
CA ARG A 219 1.86 -8.25 -30.11
C ARG A 219 1.39 -6.82 -29.92
N GLU A 220 0.80 -6.25 -30.96
CA GLU A 220 0.23 -4.90 -30.94
C GLU A 220 -0.92 -4.78 -29.92
N GLU A 221 -1.75 -5.83 -29.79
CA GLU A 221 -2.86 -5.86 -28.84
C GLU A 221 -2.35 -5.75 -27.37
N GLY A 222 -1.19 -6.34 -27.05
CA GLY A 222 -0.56 -6.19 -25.74
C GLY A 222 -0.17 -4.74 -25.46
N ILE A 223 0.47 -4.08 -26.45
CA ILE A 223 0.85 -2.67 -26.36
C ILE A 223 -0.40 -1.79 -26.19
N GLN A 224 -1.46 -2.03 -26.97
CA GLN A 224 -2.69 -1.28 -26.88
C GLN A 224 -3.34 -1.42 -25.49
N LEU A 225 -3.37 -2.65 -24.94
CA LEU A 225 -3.88 -2.91 -23.60
C LEU A 225 -3.15 -2.08 -22.52
N GLY A 226 -1.82 -2.05 -22.57
CA GLY A 226 -1.00 -1.28 -21.65
C GLY A 226 -1.24 0.24 -21.75
N LEU A 227 -1.36 0.77 -22.98
CA LEU A 227 -1.65 2.18 -23.22
C LEU A 227 -3.06 2.58 -22.79
N ASP A 228 -4.06 1.73 -23.05
CA ASP A 228 -5.45 1.98 -22.66
C ASP A 228 -5.61 2.04 -21.15
N GLU A 229 -4.98 1.11 -20.41
CA GLU A 229 -5.03 1.13 -18.95
C GLU A 229 -4.29 2.35 -18.37
N ALA A 230 -3.15 2.73 -18.92
CA ALA A 230 -2.44 3.95 -18.53
C ALA A 230 -3.30 5.20 -18.78
N SER A 231 -3.91 5.31 -19.96
CA SER A 231 -4.80 6.42 -20.32
C SER A 231 -6.01 6.50 -19.40
N LYS A 232 -6.65 5.38 -19.11
CA LYS A 232 -7.80 5.28 -18.19
C LYS A 232 -7.44 5.72 -16.75
N LEU A 233 -6.29 5.28 -16.23
CA LEU A 233 -5.82 5.67 -14.90
C LEU A 233 -5.51 7.18 -14.82
N LEU A 234 -4.84 7.73 -15.82
CA LEU A 234 -4.53 9.15 -15.91
C LEU A 234 -5.79 9.99 -16.07
N GLY A 235 -6.72 9.58 -16.95
CA GLY A 235 -8.00 10.25 -17.16
C GLY A 235 -8.83 10.35 -15.88
N LYS A 236 -8.86 9.29 -15.06
CA LYS A 236 -9.50 9.31 -13.72
C LYS A 236 -8.86 10.33 -12.77
N ARG A 237 -7.55 10.57 -12.86
CA ARG A 237 -6.87 11.59 -12.02
C ARG A 237 -7.21 12.98 -12.48
N VAL A 238 -7.28 13.22 -13.79
CA VAL A 238 -7.71 14.52 -14.37
C VAL A 238 -9.15 14.80 -14.00
N ALA A 239 -10.06 13.85 -14.19
CA ALA A 239 -11.49 13.99 -13.85
C ALA A 239 -11.73 14.31 -12.36
N LYS A 240 -10.84 13.83 -11.47
CA LYS A 240 -10.88 14.13 -10.02
C LYS A 240 -10.11 15.40 -9.63
N GLY A 241 -9.63 16.19 -10.58
CA GLY A 241 -8.83 17.40 -10.32
C GLY A 241 -7.47 17.15 -9.64
N ARG A 242 -6.98 15.89 -9.69
CA ARG A 242 -5.70 15.48 -9.07
C ARG A 242 -4.50 15.57 -10.01
N MET A 243 -4.73 15.89 -11.26
CA MET A 243 -3.73 16.03 -12.32
C MET A 243 -4.25 17.03 -13.37
N LYS A 244 -3.36 17.84 -13.93
CA LYS A 244 -3.69 18.71 -15.07
C LYS A 244 -3.60 17.93 -16.40
N PRO A 245 -4.36 18.32 -17.44
CA PRO A 245 -4.29 17.68 -18.76
C PRO A 245 -2.87 17.64 -19.36
N GLU A 246 -2.08 18.72 -19.17
CA GLU A 246 -0.70 18.79 -19.67
C GLU A 246 0.22 17.77 -18.98
N GLN A 247 -0.02 17.51 -17.69
CA GLN A 247 0.72 16.47 -16.95
C GLN A 247 0.33 15.06 -17.42
N MET A 248 -0.94 14.85 -17.77
CA MET A 248 -1.39 13.61 -18.38
C MET A 248 -0.71 13.37 -19.73
N ALA A 249 -0.70 14.38 -20.61
CA ALA A 249 -0.03 14.29 -21.92
C ALA A 249 1.47 13.99 -21.76
N LYS A 250 2.15 14.66 -20.82
CA LYS A 250 3.57 14.41 -20.52
C LYS A 250 3.81 12.97 -20.07
N ALA A 251 2.96 12.43 -19.19
CA ALA A 251 3.08 11.07 -18.70
C ALA A 251 2.84 10.03 -19.82
N LEU A 252 1.83 10.22 -20.67
CA LEU A 252 1.58 9.34 -21.82
C LEU A 252 2.75 9.36 -22.81
N ASN A 253 3.30 10.52 -23.14
CA ASN A 253 4.47 10.66 -24.03
C ASN A 253 5.76 10.04 -23.45
N ALA A 254 5.83 9.86 -22.13
CA ALA A 254 6.94 9.19 -21.48
C ALA A 254 6.87 7.64 -21.61
N ILE A 255 5.73 7.08 -21.97
CA ILE A 255 5.58 5.67 -22.31
C ILE A 255 5.81 5.55 -23.83
N ARG A 256 6.89 4.89 -24.22
CA ARG A 256 7.28 4.71 -25.63
C ARG A 256 7.02 3.27 -26.04
N PRO A 257 5.91 2.98 -26.75
CA PRO A 257 5.61 1.63 -27.21
C PRO A 257 6.56 1.20 -28.33
N THR A 258 6.95 -0.07 -28.33
CA THR A 258 7.78 -0.65 -29.38
C THR A 258 7.58 -2.15 -29.52
N MET A 259 7.76 -2.68 -30.71
CA MET A 259 7.80 -4.13 -30.97
C MET A 259 9.24 -4.64 -31.22
N SER A 260 10.22 -3.75 -31.22
CA SER A 260 11.63 -4.08 -31.50
C SER A 260 12.56 -3.65 -30.36
N TYR A 261 13.79 -4.11 -30.40
CA TYR A 261 14.85 -3.72 -29.47
C TYR A 261 15.70 -2.51 -29.92
N GLY A 262 15.31 -1.82 -31.01
CA GLY A 262 16.12 -0.78 -31.62
C GLY A 262 16.72 0.28 -30.70
N ASP A 263 15.91 0.74 -29.71
CA ASP A 263 16.31 1.80 -28.76
C ASP A 263 16.84 1.27 -27.42
N PHE A 264 16.96 -0.05 -27.25
CA PHE A 264 17.34 -0.66 -25.97
C PHE A 264 18.79 -0.39 -25.55
N LYS A 265 19.66 -0.05 -26.47
CA LYS A 265 21.06 0.35 -26.18
C LYS A 265 21.19 1.59 -25.28
N GLU A 266 20.13 2.40 -25.16
CA GLU A 266 20.09 3.60 -24.32
C GLU A 266 19.44 3.32 -22.95
N VAL A 267 18.92 2.11 -22.71
CA VAL A 267 18.19 1.75 -21.50
C VAL A 267 19.15 1.50 -20.33
N ASP A 268 18.80 2.05 -19.17
CA ASP A 268 19.57 1.89 -17.93
C ASP A 268 19.11 0.64 -17.14
N ILE A 269 17.80 0.36 -17.18
CA ILE A 269 17.19 -0.80 -16.50
C ILE A 269 16.06 -1.39 -17.33
N VAL A 270 16.03 -2.71 -17.46
CA VAL A 270 14.94 -3.47 -18.07
C VAL A 270 14.19 -4.22 -16.99
N VAL A 271 12.85 -4.16 -16.99
CA VAL A 271 11.99 -5.00 -16.15
C VAL A 271 11.26 -6.01 -17.04
N GLU A 272 11.61 -7.28 -16.92
CA GLU A 272 10.93 -8.37 -17.61
C GLU A 272 9.61 -8.70 -16.89
N ALA A 273 8.50 -8.64 -17.62
CA ALA A 273 7.13 -8.90 -17.13
C ALA A 273 6.33 -9.72 -18.15
N VAL A 274 6.97 -10.67 -18.84
CA VAL A 274 6.32 -11.61 -19.76
C VAL A 274 5.64 -12.74 -19.00
N VAL A 275 5.02 -13.68 -19.72
CA VAL A 275 4.29 -14.82 -19.13
C VAL A 275 5.16 -15.59 -18.13
N GLU A 276 4.53 -16.11 -17.06
CA GLU A 276 5.21 -16.82 -15.96
C GLU A 276 5.56 -18.25 -16.40
N ASN A 277 6.53 -18.36 -17.32
CA ASN A 277 7.05 -19.60 -17.85
C ASN A 277 8.59 -19.54 -17.91
N PRO A 278 9.29 -20.47 -17.25
CA PRO A 278 10.75 -20.45 -17.17
C PRO A 278 11.46 -20.44 -18.53
N LYS A 279 10.99 -21.23 -19.49
CA LYS A 279 11.59 -21.32 -20.84
C LYS A 279 11.43 -20.03 -21.61
N VAL A 280 10.24 -19.41 -21.52
CA VAL A 280 9.98 -18.12 -22.20
C VAL A 280 10.82 -17.02 -21.56
N LYS A 281 10.90 -16.97 -20.23
CA LYS A 281 11.72 -15.98 -19.52
C LYS A 281 13.21 -16.14 -19.85
N HIS A 282 13.75 -17.36 -19.85
CA HIS A 282 15.13 -17.61 -20.26
C HIS A 282 15.42 -17.09 -21.68
N ALA A 283 14.53 -17.39 -22.63
CA ALA A 283 14.72 -16.93 -24.01
C ALA A 283 14.69 -15.38 -24.11
N VAL A 284 13.73 -14.75 -23.46
CA VAL A 284 13.57 -13.27 -23.48
C VAL A 284 14.73 -12.57 -22.76
N LEU A 285 15.19 -13.12 -21.63
CA LEU A 285 16.31 -12.58 -20.87
C LEU A 285 17.61 -12.68 -21.66
N ALA A 286 17.90 -13.83 -22.27
CA ALA A 286 19.07 -14.02 -23.12
C ALA A 286 19.03 -13.10 -24.35
N GLU A 287 17.85 -12.93 -24.96
CA GLU A 287 17.66 -12.04 -26.12
C GLU A 287 17.89 -10.57 -25.74
N VAL A 288 17.24 -10.05 -24.71
CA VAL A 288 17.36 -8.64 -24.35
C VAL A 288 18.78 -8.25 -23.94
N GLU A 289 19.51 -9.16 -23.32
CA GLU A 289 20.91 -8.92 -22.93
C GLU A 289 21.81 -8.55 -24.10
N GLU A 290 21.53 -9.04 -25.32
CA GLU A 290 22.25 -8.72 -26.54
C GLU A 290 22.03 -7.28 -27.02
N TYR A 291 20.93 -6.63 -26.62
CA TYR A 291 20.54 -5.31 -27.11
C TYR A 291 20.77 -4.17 -26.10
N VAL A 292 21.03 -4.49 -24.84
CA VAL A 292 21.28 -3.48 -23.80
C VAL A 292 22.79 -3.26 -23.62
N ARG A 293 23.16 -2.12 -23.07
CA ARG A 293 24.53 -1.83 -22.67
C ARG A 293 25.07 -2.88 -21.70
N GLU A 294 26.39 -3.03 -21.67
CA GLU A 294 27.05 -3.99 -20.77
C GLU A 294 26.78 -3.71 -19.27
N ASP A 295 26.57 -2.46 -18.90
CA ASP A 295 26.33 -2.00 -17.53
C ASP A 295 24.84 -1.84 -17.20
N ALA A 296 23.93 -2.06 -18.15
CA ALA A 296 22.50 -1.99 -17.91
C ALA A 296 22.04 -3.10 -16.95
N ILE A 297 21.10 -2.75 -16.07
CA ILE A 297 20.49 -3.71 -15.15
C ILE A 297 19.32 -4.40 -15.83
N ILE A 298 19.23 -5.70 -15.66
CA ILE A 298 18.05 -6.49 -16.05
C ILE A 298 17.39 -6.98 -14.77
N ALA A 299 16.09 -6.83 -14.67
CA ALA A 299 15.31 -7.31 -13.53
C ALA A 299 14.11 -8.12 -14.01
N SER A 300 13.75 -9.19 -13.29
CA SER A 300 12.53 -9.95 -13.58
C SER A 300 11.44 -9.63 -12.58
N ASN A 301 10.22 -9.44 -13.08
CA ASN A 301 9.00 -9.29 -12.25
C ASN A 301 8.33 -10.64 -11.98
N THR A 302 9.04 -11.76 -12.10
CA THR A 302 8.52 -13.06 -11.72
C THR A 302 7.98 -13.05 -10.31
N SER A 303 6.93 -13.81 -10.03
CA SER A 303 6.33 -13.92 -8.69
C SER A 303 6.81 -15.14 -7.90
N THR A 304 7.35 -16.15 -8.59
CA THR A 304 7.67 -17.45 -7.96
C THR A 304 8.96 -18.08 -8.47
N ILE A 305 9.38 -17.79 -9.69
CA ILE A 305 10.56 -18.44 -10.29
C ILE A 305 11.83 -17.84 -9.68
N SER A 306 12.74 -18.70 -9.21
CA SER A 306 14.02 -18.30 -8.62
C SER A 306 14.81 -17.37 -9.54
N ILE A 307 15.29 -16.26 -9.02
CA ILE A 307 16.15 -15.31 -9.72
C ILE A 307 17.50 -15.96 -10.05
N THR A 308 18.02 -16.75 -9.13
CA THR A 308 19.25 -17.53 -9.35
C THR A 308 19.10 -18.50 -10.52
N TYR A 309 17.95 -19.15 -10.65
CA TYR A 309 17.64 -20.01 -11.78
C TYR A 309 17.54 -19.21 -13.10
N LEU A 310 16.81 -18.10 -13.11
CA LEU A 310 16.67 -17.26 -14.31
C LEU A 310 18.01 -16.66 -14.76
N ALA A 311 18.90 -16.36 -13.83
CA ALA A 311 20.25 -15.82 -14.11
C ALA A 311 21.12 -16.75 -14.96
N GLN A 312 20.81 -18.05 -15.01
CA GLN A 312 21.56 -19.03 -15.82
C GLN A 312 21.45 -18.76 -17.33
N ALA A 313 20.44 -18.04 -17.78
CA ALA A 313 20.29 -17.68 -19.18
C ALA A 313 21.19 -16.49 -19.62
N LEU A 314 21.81 -15.80 -18.68
CA LEU A 314 22.53 -14.55 -18.91
C LEU A 314 24.04 -14.76 -18.95
N LYS A 315 24.72 -13.97 -19.77
CA LYS A 315 26.19 -13.88 -19.84
C LYS A 315 26.76 -13.02 -18.72
N ARG A 316 25.97 -12.03 -18.25
CA ARG A 316 26.30 -11.06 -17.20
C ARG A 316 25.33 -11.15 -16.02
N PRO A 317 25.25 -12.30 -15.33
CA PRO A 317 24.29 -12.54 -14.25
C PRO A 317 24.48 -11.59 -13.04
N GLU A 318 25.64 -10.93 -12.92
CA GLU A 318 25.90 -9.91 -11.91
C GLU A 318 25.04 -8.65 -12.08
N ASN A 319 24.57 -8.36 -13.28
CA ASN A 319 23.67 -7.26 -13.59
C ASN A 319 22.19 -7.65 -13.56
N PHE A 320 21.88 -8.80 -12.97
CA PHE A 320 20.53 -9.33 -12.90
C PHE A 320 20.04 -9.48 -11.46
N CYS A 321 18.76 -9.11 -11.23
CA CYS A 321 18.08 -9.29 -9.96
C CYS A 321 16.55 -9.45 -10.17
N GLY A 322 15.79 -9.65 -9.09
CA GLY A 322 14.34 -9.57 -9.13
C GLY A 322 13.83 -8.16 -8.81
N MET A 323 12.74 -7.76 -9.45
CA MET A 323 11.99 -6.55 -9.12
C MET A 323 10.49 -6.86 -9.15
N HIS A 324 10.01 -7.46 -8.07
CA HIS A 324 8.66 -7.99 -7.96
C HIS A 324 7.68 -6.93 -7.51
N PHE A 325 6.75 -6.57 -8.39
CA PHE A 325 5.64 -5.66 -8.13
C PHE A 325 4.38 -6.44 -7.77
N PHE A 326 3.49 -5.79 -7.02
CA PHE A 326 2.19 -6.34 -6.64
C PHE A 326 1.06 -5.68 -7.45
N ASN A 327 0.07 -6.47 -7.83
CA ASN A 327 -1.09 -5.98 -8.58
C ASN A 327 -2.15 -5.39 -7.63
N PRO A 328 -2.73 -4.20 -7.92
CA PRO A 328 -2.43 -3.28 -9.03
C PRO A 328 -1.17 -2.42 -8.76
N VAL A 329 -0.27 -2.35 -9.72
CA VAL A 329 1.03 -1.66 -9.55
C VAL A 329 0.90 -0.22 -9.04
N HIS A 330 -0.09 0.53 -9.52
CA HIS A 330 -0.27 1.93 -9.14
C HIS A 330 -0.79 2.14 -7.70
N MET A 331 -1.31 1.09 -7.05
CA MET A 331 -1.86 1.14 -5.68
C MET A 331 -0.93 0.50 -4.65
N MET A 332 -0.35 -0.65 -4.99
CA MET A 332 0.46 -1.41 -4.06
C MET A 332 1.80 -0.72 -3.80
N PRO A 333 2.13 -0.41 -2.54
CA PRO A 333 3.32 0.36 -2.23
C PRO A 333 4.62 -0.45 -2.27
N LEU A 334 4.57 -1.77 -2.04
CA LEU A 334 5.73 -2.64 -1.96
C LEU A 334 6.33 -2.95 -3.33
N VAL A 335 7.65 -3.03 -3.36
CA VAL A 335 8.43 -3.76 -4.37
C VAL A 335 9.45 -4.63 -3.63
N GLU A 336 9.43 -5.94 -3.85
CA GLU A 336 10.52 -6.80 -3.42
C GLU A 336 11.65 -6.68 -4.43
N VAL A 337 12.87 -6.40 -3.94
CA VAL A 337 14.10 -6.45 -4.75
C VAL A 337 14.83 -7.72 -4.36
N ILE A 338 14.84 -8.70 -5.27
CA ILE A 338 15.31 -10.05 -4.96
C ILE A 338 16.76 -10.20 -5.39
N ARG A 339 17.62 -10.53 -4.43
CA ARG A 339 19.02 -10.83 -4.62
C ARG A 339 19.20 -12.29 -5.00
N GLY A 340 19.49 -12.58 -6.25
CA GLY A 340 19.96 -13.89 -6.69
C GLY A 340 21.42 -14.12 -6.27
N GLU A 341 21.89 -15.35 -6.35
CA GLU A 341 23.23 -15.76 -5.91
C GLU A 341 24.35 -14.94 -6.56
N LYS A 342 24.19 -14.56 -7.83
CA LYS A 342 25.19 -13.78 -8.60
C LYS A 342 24.89 -12.30 -8.71
N SER A 343 23.77 -11.82 -8.15
CA SER A 343 23.37 -10.40 -8.22
C SER A 343 24.40 -9.51 -7.52
N SER A 344 24.95 -8.52 -8.22
CA SER A 344 25.88 -7.56 -7.62
C SER A 344 25.17 -6.56 -6.72
N ASP A 345 25.93 -5.97 -5.79
CA ASP A 345 25.43 -4.88 -4.94
C ASP A 345 24.98 -3.67 -5.78
N LYS A 346 25.64 -3.42 -6.91
CA LYS A 346 25.27 -2.37 -7.85
C LYS A 346 23.90 -2.62 -8.49
N ALA A 347 23.63 -3.86 -8.93
CA ALA A 347 22.35 -4.24 -9.51
C ALA A 347 21.20 -4.04 -8.49
N ILE A 348 21.39 -4.51 -7.26
CA ILE A 348 20.44 -4.32 -6.17
C ILE A 348 20.25 -2.84 -5.87
N ALA A 349 21.34 -2.07 -5.71
CA ALA A 349 21.28 -0.65 -5.38
C ALA A 349 20.54 0.17 -6.46
N THR A 350 20.83 -0.06 -7.73
CA THR A 350 20.17 0.64 -8.85
C THR A 350 18.68 0.30 -8.90
N THR A 351 18.32 -0.97 -8.69
CA THR A 351 16.92 -1.41 -8.67
C THR A 351 16.16 -0.81 -7.46
N VAL A 352 16.78 -0.76 -6.27
CA VAL A 352 16.22 -0.08 -5.08
C VAL A 352 15.99 1.40 -5.36
N ALA A 353 16.98 2.09 -5.95
CA ALA A 353 16.85 3.50 -6.28
C ALA A 353 15.74 3.76 -7.31
N TYR A 354 15.62 2.90 -8.32
CA TYR A 354 14.54 2.98 -9.30
C TYR A 354 13.15 2.75 -8.68
N ALA A 355 13.01 1.75 -7.82
CA ALA A 355 11.77 1.51 -7.08
C ALA A 355 11.37 2.75 -6.25
N LYS A 356 12.32 3.37 -5.53
CA LYS A 356 12.10 4.64 -4.80
C LYS A 356 11.67 5.78 -5.73
N LYS A 357 12.34 5.92 -6.88
CA LYS A 357 12.02 6.94 -7.90
C LYS A 357 10.61 6.74 -8.44
N MET A 358 10.15 5.50 -8.58
CA MET A 358 8.77 5.13 -8.89
C MET A 358 7.77 5.38 -7.73
N GLY A 359 8.23 5.83 -6.56
CA GLY A 359 7.41 6.09 -5.37
C GLY A 359 6.95 4.81 -4.68
N LYS A 360 7.72 3.75 -4.80
CA LYS A 360 7.53 2.48 -4.10
C LYS A 360 8.38 2.42 -2.84
N THR A 361 8.03 1.49 -1.95
CA THR A 361 8.84 1.10 -0.80
C THR A 361 9.55 -0.20 -1.13
N PRO A 362 10.86 -0.18 -1.45
CA PRO A 362 11.60 -1.38 -1.73
C PRO A 362 11.97 -2.12 -0.44
N VAL A 363 11.83 -3.44 -0.45
CA VAL A 363 12.39 -4.35 0.55
C VAL A 363 13.33 -5.30 -0.19
N VAL A 364 14.59 -5.34 0.23
CA VAL A 364 15.58 -6.27 -0.34
C VAL A 364 15.43 -7.61 0.35
N VAL A 365 15.29 -8.67 -0.45
CA VAL A 365 15.13 -10.04 0.02
C VAL A 365 16.11 -10.96 -0.70
N ASN A 366 16.53 -12.04 -0.06
CA ASN A 366 17.29 -13.09 -0.72
C ASN A 366 16.35 -14.02 -1.51
N ASP A 367 16.91 -14.63 -2.57
CA ASP A 367 16.17 -15.49 -3.47
C ASP A 367 15.72 -16.77 -2.79
N CYS A 368 14.46 -17.09 -2.94
CA CYS A 368 13.85 -18.39 -2.59
C CYS A 368 12.51 -18.53 -3.34
N PRO A 369 11.94 -19.73 -3.42
CA PRO A 369 10.60 -19.92 -4.01
C PRO A 369 9.54 -19.04 -3.32
N GLY A 370 8.85 -18.18 -4.09
CA GLY A 370 7.84 -17.25 -3.59
C GLY A 370 8.39 -16.04 -2.85
N PHE A 371 9.70 -15.86 -2.78
CA PHE A 371 10.39 -14.74 -2.12
C PHE A 371 9.94 -14.57 -0.66
N LEU A 372 9.67 -13.36 -0.19
CA LEU A 372 9.15 -13.14 1.15
C LEU A 372 7.63 -13.28 1.20
N VAL A 373 6.94 -12.44 0.43
CA VAL A 373 5.49 -12.23 0.61
C VAL A 373 4.68 -13.45 0.17
N ASN A 374 4.96 -14.02 -1.00
CA ASN A 374 4.22 -15.19 -1.46
C ASN A 374 4.57 -16.42 -0.63
N ARG A 375 5.85 -16.62 -0.24
CA ARG A 375 6.25 -17.70 0.65
C ARG A 375 5.43 -17.70 1.95
N ILE A 376 5.24 -16.53 2.56
CA ILE A 376 4.47 -16.38 3.80
C ILE A 376 2.96 -16.52 3.56
N LEU A 377 2.46 -16.09 2.40
CA LEU A 377 1.04 -16.12 2.08
C LEU A 377 0.52 -17.53 1.76
N PHE A 378 1.35 -18.40 1.17
CA PHE A 378 0.93 -19.74 0.80
C PHE A 378 0.47 -20.60 1.98
N PRO A 379 1.16 -20.69 3.12
CA PRO A 379 0.65 -21.38 4.31
C PRO A 379 -0.69 -20.85 4.84
N TYR A 380 -0.96 -19.55 4.66
CA TYR A 380 -2.28 -18.99 4.97
C TYR A 380 -3.37 -19.59 4.06
N PHE A 381 -3.12 -19.71 2.76
CA PHE A 381 -4.03 -20.42 1.85
C PHE A 381 -4.12 -21.93 2.14
N GLY A 382 -3.04 -22.53 2.60
CA GLY A 382 -3.04 -23.92 3.09
C GLY A 382 -3.99 -24.10 4.29
N GLY A 383 -3.97 -23.17 5.24
CA GLY A 383 -4.91 -23.11 6.35
C GLY A 383 -6.37 -23.00 5.89
N PHE A 384 -6.63 -22.14 4.91
CA PHE A 384 -7.95 -22.00 4.29
C PHE A 384 -8.40 -23.30 3.61
N ALA A 385 -7.55 -23.92 2.79
CA ALA A 385 -7.86 -25.20 2.14
C ALA A 385 -8.21 -26.28 3.16
N ARG A 386 -7.42 -26.41 4.23
CA ARG A 386 -7.68 -27.35 5.34
C ARG A 386 -9.03 -27.09 5.99
N LEU A 387 -9.39 -25.84 6.28
CA LEU A 387 -10.69 -25.48 6.86
C LEU A 387 -11.85 -25.93 5.97
N ILE A 388 -11.75 -25.74 4.64
CA ILE A 388 -12.79 -26.18 3.70
C ILE A 388 -12.87 -27.73 3.68
N ASN A 389 -11.73 -28.42 3.63
CA ASN A 389 -11.71 -29.88 3.64
C ASN A 389 -12.29 -30.47 4.93
N MET A 390 -12.26 -29.73 6.05
CA MET A 390 -12.85 -30.08 7.34
C MET A 390 -14.28 -29.55 7.52
N GLY A 391 -14.92 -29.04 6.45
CA GLY A 391 -16.34 -28.65 6.45
C GLY A 391 -16.65 -27.22 6.88
N ALA A 392 -15.64 -26.34 7.06
CA ALA A 392 -15.89 -24.96 7.38
C ALA A 392 -16.57 -24.22 6.21
N ASP A 393 -17.54 -23.35 6.53
CA ASP A 393 -18.16 -22.44 5.55
C ASP A 393 -17.20 -21.34 5.16
N PHE A 394 -16.85 -21.27 3.86
CA PHE A 394 -15.90 -20.26 3.35
C PHE A 394 -16.36 -18.80 3.59
N GLN A 395 -17.67 -18.53 3.59
CA GLN A 395 -18.18 -17.19 3.90
C GLN A 395 -17.95 -16.83 5.36
N ARG A 396 -18.07 -17.82 6.27
CA ARG A 396 -17.78 -17.62 7.69
C ARG A 396 -16.29 -17.36 7.90
N VAL A 397 -15.42 -18.12 7.22
CA VAL A 397 -13.97 -17.89 7.28
C VAL A 397 -13.63 -16.49 6.79
N ASP A 398 -14.19 -16.06 5.65
CA ASP A 398 -14.00 -14.69 5.13
C ASP A 398 -14.39 -13.64 6.17
N LYS A 399 -15.56 -13.76 6.79
CA LYS A 399 -16.05 -12.80 7.81
C LYS A 399 -15.16 -12.75 9.05
N ILE A 400 -14.63 -13.89 9.49
CA ILE A 400 -13.73 -13.95 10.65
C ILE A 400 -12.42 -13.25 10.34
N MET A 401 -11.86 -13.48 9.14
CA MET A 401 -10.62 -12.84 8.73
C MET A 401 -10.80 -11.34 8.47
N GLU A 402 -11.91 -10.90 7.90
CA GLU A 402 -12.27 -9.48 7.79
C GLU A 402 -12.44 -8.83 9.18
N LYS A 403 -13.05 -9.53 10.16
CA LYS A 403 -13.16 -9.08 11.55
C LYS A 403 -11.79 -9.00 12.25
N PHE A 404 -10.87 -9.90 11.92
CA PHE A 404 -9.48 -9.83 12.38
C PHE A 404 -8.79 -8.55 11.90
N GLY A 405 -9.16 -8.03 10.74
CA GLY A 405 -8.68 -6.77 10.18
C GLY A 405 -8.17 -6.86 8.75
N TRP A 406 -8.19 -8.03 8.13
CA TRP A 406 -7.82 -8.17 6.72
C TRP A 406 -8.76 -7.38 5.81
N PRO A 407 -8.27 -6.78 4.71
CA PRO A 407 -9.11 -6.02 3.78
C PRO A 407 -10.12 -6.90 3.04
N MET A 408 -9.86 -8.20 2.97
CA MET A 408 -10.73 -9.21 2.39
C MET A 408 -10.42 -10.59 2.97
N GLY A 409 -11.42 -11.46 3.04
CA GLY A 409 -11.23 -12.85 3.46
C GLY A 409 -10.54 -13.71 2.39
N PRO A 410 -10.07 -14.92 2.75
CA PRO A 410 -9.26 -15.77 1.87
C PRO A 410 -9.99 -16.24 0.61
N ALA A 411 -11.29 -16.59 0.70
CA ALA A 411 -12.07 -16.99 -0.48
C ALA A 411 -12.21 -15.83 -1.47
N TYR A 412 -12.51 -14.64 -0.98
CA TYR A 412 -12.59 -13.45 -1.82
C TYR A 412 -11.21 -13.05 -2.38
N LEU A 413 -10.15 -13.17 -1.61
CA LEU A 413 -8.78 -12.91 -2.08
C LEU A 413 -8.40 -13.85 -3.22
N MET A 414 -8.71 -15.15 -3.11
CA MET A 414 -8.49 -16.11 -4.19
C MET A 414 -9.26 -15.77 -5.47
N ASP A 415 -10.49 -15.28 -5.34
CA ASP A 415 -11.27 -14.80 -6.49
C ASP A 415 -10.67 -13.56 -7.16
N VAL A 416 -10.01 -12.69 -6.40
CA VAL A 416 -9.33 -11.49 -6.90
C VAL A 416 -8.00 -11.84 -7.59
N VAL A 417 -7.20 -12.70 -6.97
CA VAL A 417 -5.90 -13.16 -7.49
C VAL A 417 -6.09 -14.07 -8.70
N GLY A 418 -7.06 -14.94 -8.65
CA GLY A 418 -7.39 -15.96 -9.66
C GLY A 418 -6.96 -17.36 -9.25
N MET A 419 -7.88 -18.32 -9.39
CA MET A 419 -7.65 -19.72 -9.02
C MET A 419 -6.51 -20.38 -9.79
N ASP A 420 -6.32 -20.01 -11.06
CA ASP A 420 -5.19 -20.47 -11.88
C ASP A 420 -3.84 -20.02 -11.32
N THR A 421 -3.75 -18.78 -10.86
CA THR A 421 -2.54 -18.24 -10.21
C THR A 421 -2.26 -18.99 -8.91
N GLY A 422 -3.30 -19.24 -8.08
CA GLY A 422 -3.17 -20.01 -6.85
C GLY A 422 -2.79 -21.47 -7.09
N HIS A 423 -3.41 -22.10 -8.08
CA HIS A 423 -3.16 -23.50 -8.45
C HIS A 423 -1.71 -23.71 -8.93
N HIS A 424 -1.23 -22.91 -9.89
CA HIS A 424 0.14 -23.01 -10.41
C HIS A 424 1.19 -22.62 -9.37
N GLY A 425 0.90 -21.59 -8.56
CA GLY A 425 1.81 -21.16 -7.48
C GLY A 425 2.02 -22.24 -6.43
N ARG A 426 0.98 -23.05 -6.13
CA ARG A 426 1.09 -24.18 -5.19
C ARG A 426 2.15 -25.18 -5.63
N ASP A 427 2.21 -25.51 -6.91
CA ASP A 427 3.18 -26.51 -7.40
C ASP A 427 4.62 -26.02 -7.20
N VAL A 428 4.90 -24.76 -7.46
CA VAL A 428 6.22 -24.14 -7.19
C VAL A 428 6.56 -24.16 -5.70
N MET A 429 5.58 -23.86 -4.85
CA MET A 429 5.79 -23.83 -3.39
C MET A 429 5.95 -25.24 -2.83
N ALA A 430 5.21 -26.23 -3.36
CA ALA A 430 5.34 -27.63 -3.00
C ALA A 430 6.72 -28.21 -3.37
N GLU A 431 7.24 -27.84 -4.54
CA GLU A 431 8.60 -28.20 -4.97
C GLU A 431 9.67 -27.54 -4.09
N GLY A 432 9.50 -26.27 -3.77
CA GLY A 432 10.45 -25.51 -2.95
C GLY A 432 10.45 -25.90 -1.47
N TYR A 433 9.30 -26.32 -0.93
CA TYR A 433 9.10 -26.64 0.50
C TYR A 433 8.32 -27.94 0.67
N PRO A 434 8.87 -29.08 0.23
CA PRO A 434 8.14 -30.36 0.20
C PRO A 434 7.77 -30.88 1.59
N ASP A 435 8.47 -30.46 2.61
CA ASP A 435 8.25 -30.84 4.01
C ASP A 435 6.99 -30.23 4.65
N ARG A 436 6.46 -29.14 4.08
CA ARG A 436 5.37 -28.38 4.72
C ARG A 436 4.37 -27.70 3.78
N MET A 437 4.67 -27.56 2.50
CA MET A 437 3.78 -26.93 1.52
C MET A 437 3.32 -27.91 0.42
N ALA A 438 3.89 -29.11 0.38
CA ALA A 438 3.40 -30.19 -0.48
C ALA A 438 2.20 -30.86 0.18
N ASP A 439 1.03 -30.71 -0.42
CA ASP A 439 -0.20 -31.43 -0.05
C ASP A 439 -0.74 -32.13 -1.29
N THR A 440 -0.92 -33.44 -1.19
CA THR A 440 -1.50 -34.27 -2.25
C THR A 440 -3.02 -34.29 -2.21
N THR A 441 -3.62 -33.74 -1.16
CA THR A 441 -5.07 -33.67 -1.00
C THR A 441 -5.66 -32.67 -1.99
N LYS A 442 -6.71 -33.09 -2.71
CA LYS A 442 -7.45 -32.18 -3.58
C LYS A 442 -8.09 -31.07 -2.77
N THR A 443 -7.86 -29.83 -3.17
CA THR A 443 -8.31 -28.64 -2.44
C THR A 443 -9.48 -27.96 -3.14
N ALA A 444 -10.10 -27.01 -2.43
CA ALA A 444 -11.13 -26.14 -2.99
C ALA A 444 -10.64 -25.36 -4.22
N VAL A 445 -9.36 -24.95 -4.24
CA VAL A 445 -8.75 -24.23 -5.37
C VAL A 445 -8.68 -25.12 -6.61
N ASP A 446 -8.31 -26.38 -6.44
CA ASP A 446 -8.26 -27.35 -7.56
C ASP A 446 -9.64 -27.55 -8.20
N VAL A 447 -10.67 -27.72 -7.37
CA VAL A 447 -12.05 -27.90 -7.84
C VAL A 447 -12.55 -26.66 -8.60
N MET A 448 -12.27 -25.48 -8.06
CA MET A 448 -12.66 -24.22 -8.73
C MET A 448 -11.90 -24.03 -10.04
N TYR A 449 -10.61 -24.35 -10.07
CA TYR A 449 -9.78 -24.28 -11.28
C TYR A 449 -10.28 -25.25 -12.36
N GLU A 450 -10.52 -26.53 -12.03
CA GLU A 450 -11.05 -27.54 -12.95
C GLU A 450 -12.43 -27.16 -13.50
N ALA A 451 -13.27 -26.49 -12.69
CA ALA A 451 -14.58 -26.00 -13.10
C ALA A 451 -14.53 -24.70 -13.90
N ASN A 452 -13.34 -24.20 -14.26
CA ASN A 452 -13.11 -22.92 -14.92
C ASN A 452 -13.73 -21.72 -14.16
N ARG A 453 -13.81 -21.83 -12.83
CA ARG A 453 -14.26 -20.75 -11.94
C ARG A 453 -13.03 -20.01 -11.41
N LEU A 454 -12.44 -19.19 -12.28
CA LEU A 454 -11.15 -18.53 -12.01
C LEU A 454 -11.28 -17.24 -11.20
N GLY A 455 -12.46 -16.95 -10.65
CA GLY A 455 -12.72 -15.75 -9.87
C GLY A 455 -13.28 -14.59 -10.70
N GLN A 456 -12.88 -13.36 -10.34
CA GLN A 456 -13.42 -12.16 -11.00
C GLN A 456 -13.21 -12.12 -12.51
N LYS A 457 -12.10 -12.66 -13.01
CA LYS A 457 -11.79 -12.66 -14.44
C LYS A 457 -12.73 -13.51 -15.31
N THR A 458 -13.33 -14.54 -14.72
CA THR A 458 -14.36 -15.36 -15.37
C THR A 458 -15.78 -15.08 -14.85
N GLY A 459 -15.93 -14.09 -13.96
CA GLY A 459 -17.19 -13.72 -13.34
C GLY A 459 -17.67 -14.66 -12.23
N LYS A 460 -16.96 -15.76 -11.98
CA LYS A 460 -17.28 -16.76 -10.96
C LYS A 460 -16.01 -17.37 -10.35
N GLY A 461 -16.01 -17.55 -9.04
CA GLY A 461 -15.03 -18.27 -8.23
C GLY A 461 -15.73 -18.91 -7.03
N PHE A 462 -15.29 -18.65 -5.82
CA PHE A 462 -16.06 -18.92 -4.60
C PHE A 462 -17.35 -18.12 -4.57
N TYR A 463 -17.31 -16.91 -5.11
CA TYR A 463 -18.46 -16.04 -5.29
C TYR A 463 -18.78 -15.87 -6.78
N ALA A 464 -19.98 -15.38 -7.08
CA ALA A 464 -20.29 -14.84 -8.39
C ALA A 464 -20.19 -13.30 -8.38
N TYR A 465 -19.94 -12.73 -9.54
CA TYR A 465 -19.71 -11.30 -9.74
C TYR A 465 -20.70 -10.74 -10.74
N GLU A 466 -21.57 -9.87 -10.25
CA GLU A 466 -22.64 -9.23 -11.05
C GLU A 466 -22.37 -7.73 -11.14
N LEU A 467 -22.81 -7.11 -12.22
CA LEU A 467 -22.78 -5.65 -12.32
C LEU A 467 -24.03 -5.07 -11.66
N ASP A 468 -23.84 -4.14 -10.73
CA ASP A 468 -24.95 -3.36 -10.17
C ASP A 468 -25.51 -2.36 -11.20
N LYS A 469 -26.61 -1.69 -10.85
CA LYS A 469 -27.27 -0.68 -11.70
C LYS A 469 -26.36 0.51 -12.08
N LYS A 470 -25.21 0.66 -11.40
CA LYS A 470 -24.21 1.71 -11.64
C LYS A 470 -22.96 1.17 -12.38
N GLY A 471 -23.01 -0.09 -12.85
CA GLY A 471 -21.89 -0.75 -13.53
C GLY A 471 -20.73 -1.12 -12.59
N LYS A 472 -20.95 -1.18 -11.26
CA LYS A 472 -19.94 -1.67 -10.33
C LYS A 472 -20.10 -3.16 -10.12
N THR A 473 -19.00 -3.87 -10.10
CA THR A 473 -18.95 -5.30 -9.75
C THR A 473 -19.38 -5.51 -8.31
N LYS A 474 -20.37 -6.35 -8.10
CA LYS A 474 -20.89 -6.76 -6.79
C LYS A 474 -20.63 -8.25 -6.59
N LYS A 475 -20.03 -8.60 -5.45
CA LYS A 475 -19.86 -9.97 -4.98
C LYS A 475 -21.20 -10.52 -4.47
N VAL A 476 -21.63 -11.66 -4.97
CA VAL A 476 -22.86 -12.36 -4.55
C VAL A 476 -22.55 -13.82 -4.25
N VAL A 477 -23.32 -14.39 -3.31
CA VAL A 477 -23.20 -15.81 -2.96
C VAL A 477 -23.73 -16.64 -4.12
N ASP A 478 -22.99 -17.68 -4.50
CA ASP A 478 -23.39 -18.63 -5.53
C ASP A 478 -23.54 -20.04 -4.93
N PRO A 479 -24.77 -20.59 -4.84
CA PRO A 479 -25.00 -21.93 -4.31
C PRO A 479 -24.23 -23.03 -5.07
N GLN A 480 -23.95 -22.81 -6.36
CA GLN A 480 -23.19 -23.76 -7.17
C GLN A 480 -21.76 -23.97 -6.64
N ALA A 481 -21.16 -22.94 -6.02
CA ALA A 481 -19.85 -23.06 -5.41
C ALA A 481 -19.84 -24.13 -4.29
N TYR A 482 -20.87 -24.15 -3.46
CA TYR A 482 -21.02 -25.15 -2.38
C TYR A 482 -21.19 -26.57 -2.94
N GLU A 483 -21.98 -26.74 -4.01
CA GLU A 483 -22.14 -28.05 -4.65
C GLU A 483 -20.80 -28.59 -5.18
N LEU A 484 -20.03 -27.72 -5.82
CA LEU A 484 -18.70 -28.09 -6.34
C LEU A 484 -17.69 -28.43 -5.23
N LEU A 485 -17.82 -27.84 -4.05
CA LEU A 485 -16.91 -28.11 -2.93
C LEU A 485 -17.22 -29.39 -2.18
N LYS A 486 -18.42 -29.98 -2.32
CA LYS A 486 -18.80 -31.22 -1.62
C LYS A 486 -17.78 -32.37 -1.73
N PRO A 487 -17.16 -32.63 -2.91
CA PRO A 487 -16.19 -33.71 -3.04
C PRO A 487 -14.89 -33.52 -2.27
N VAL A 488 -14.54 -32.29 -1.89
CA VAL A 488 -13.32 -32.00 -1.14
C VAL A 488 -13.56 -31.81 0.35
N VAL A 489 -14.82 -31.84 0.79
CA VAL A 489 -15.17 -31.87 2.22
C VAL A 489 -15.02 -33.32 2.71
N LEU A 490 -13.93 -33.58 3.41
CA LEU A 490 -13.55 -34.92 3.87
C LEU A 490 -14.19 -35.28 5.22
N GLU A 491 -14.50 -34.28 6.03
CA GLU A 491 -15.17 -34.41 7.32
C GLU A 491 -16.09 -33.21 7.57
N GLN A 492 -16.99 -33.35 8.54
CA GLN A 492 -17.86 -32.27 9.00
C GLN A 492 -17.51 -31.95 10.44
N ARG A 493 -16.77 -30.87 10.64
CA ARG A 493 -16.35 -30.41 11.95
C ARG A 493 -16.92 -29.03 12.27
N GLU A 494 -17.40 -28.85 13.48
CA GLU A 494 -17.73 -27.55 14.04
C GLU A 494 -16.47 -26.83 14.50
N PHE A 495 -16.38 -25.52 14.25
CA PHE A 495 -15.26 -24.67 14.62
C PHE A 495 -15.73 -23.50 15.46
N THR A 496 -14.96 -23.14 16.47
CA THR A 496 -15.05 -21.80 17.09
C THR A 496 -14.38 -20.76 16.17
N ASP A 497 -14.72 -19.49 16.37
CA ASP A 497 -14.06 -18.38 15.63
C ASP A 497 -12.56 -18.32 15.90
N GLN A 498 -12.15 -18.68 17.14
CA GLN A 498 -10.74 -18.72 17.54
C GLN A 498 -9.97 -19.84 16.82
N GLU A 499 -10.53 -21.04 16.71
CA GLU A 499 -9.90 -22.14 15.97
C GLU A 499 -9.70 -21.79 14.48
N ILE A 500 -10.71 -21.17 13.85
CA ILE A 500 -10.57 -20.70 12.46
C ILE A 500 -9.44 -19.70 12.36
N LEU A 501 -9.37 -18.73 13.26
CA LEU A 501 -8.32 -17.71 13.28
C LEU A 501 -6.93 -18.35 13.44
N GLU A 502 -6.78 -19.29 14.34
CA GLU A 502 -5.50 -19.99 14.60
C GLU A 502 -5.04 -20.82 13.39
N ILE A 503 -5.96 -21.59 12.78
CA ILE A 503 -5.65 -22.39 11.57
C ILE A 503 -5.21 -21.49 10.41
N MET A 504 -5.77 -20.28 10.31
CA MET A 504 -5.38 -19.32 9.28
C MET A 504 -4.04 -18.61 9.59
N MET A 505 -3.86 -18.14 10.83
CA MET A 505 -2.79 -17.20 11.15
C MET A 505 -1.50 -17.86 11.64
N VAL A 506 -1.58 -19.00 12.38
CA VAL A 506 -0.37 -19.64 12.91
C VAL A 506 0.59 -20.08 11.82
N PRO A 507 0.14 -20.72 10.71
CA PRO A 507 1.06 -21.07 9.61
C PRO A 507 1.73 -19.87 8.96
N LEU A 508 1.00 -18.76 8.79
CA LEU A 508 1.55 -17.51 8.28
C LEU A 508 2.65 -16.95 9.19
N CYS A 509 2.38 -16.88 10.50
CA CYS A 509 3.35 -16.38 11.48
C CYS A 509 4.60 -17.27 11.54
N LEU A 510 4.43 -18.60 11.53
CA LEU A 510 5.55 -19.55 11.55
C LEU A 510 6.43 -19.40 10.31
N GLU A 511 5.85 -19.25 9.12
CA GLU A 511 6.63 -19.08 7.90
C GLU A 511 7.33 -17.72 7.85
N THR A 512 6.75 -16.68 8.47
CA THR A 512 7.43 -15.39 8.65
C THR A 512 8.70 -15.54 9.49
N VAL A 513 8.64 -16.28 10.60
CA VAL A 513 9.82 -16.58 11.43
C VAL A 513 10.86 -17.36 10.63
N ARG A 514 10.45 -18.37 9.86
CA ARG A 514 11.35 -19.14 8.99
C ARG A 514 12.03 -18.27 7.93
N CYS A 515 11.34 -17.28 7.38
CA CYS A 515 11.98 -16.33 6.46
C CYS A 515 13.12 -15.53 7.14
N LEU A 516 12.99 -15.23 8.44
CA LEU A 516 14.07 -14.61 9.21
C LEU A 516 15.20 -15.60 9.50
N GLU A 517 14.88 -16.84 9.93
CA GLU A 517 15.86 -17.88 10.23
C GLU A 517 16.68 -18.27 8.99
N ASP A 518 16.02 -18.36 7.82
CA ASP A 518 16.66 -18.68 6.53
C ASP A 518 17.39 -17.45 5.93
N GLY A 519 17.35 -16.28 6.59
CA GLY A 519 18.00 -15.08 6.12
C GLY A 519 17.40 -14.49 4.84
N ILE A 520 16.12 -14.77 4.55
CA ILE A 520 15.43 -14.18 3.39
C ILE A 520 15.29 -12.67 3.55
N VAL A 521 15.07 -12.20 4.76
CA VAL A 521 15.11 -10.79 5.14
C VAL A 521 16.09 -10.58 6.28
N GLU A 522 16.61 -9.37 6.37
CA GLU A 522 17.66 -9.03 7.35
C GLU A 522 17.08 -8.76 8.74
N SER A 523 15.83 -8.34 8.83
CA SER A 523 15.22 -7.95 10.11
C SER A 523 13.73 -8.23 10.16
N ALA A 524 13.19 -8.33 11.37
CA ALA A 524 11.75 -8.41 11.59
C ALA A 524 11.02 -7.19 11.01
N ALA A 525 11.63 -5.99 11.06
CA ALA A 525 11.07 -4.79 10.46
C ALA A 525 10.87 -4.92 8.94
N ASP A 526 11.81 -5.55 8.22
CA ASP A 526 11.68 -5.83 6.79
C ASP A 526 10.51 -6.79 6.53
N ALA A 527 10.36 -7.85 7.35
CA ALA A 527 9.27 -8.81 7.23
C ALA A 527 7.91 -8.15 7.49
N ASP A 528 7.77 -7.43 8.61
CA ASP A 528 6.54 -6.73 8.99
C ASP A 528 6.08 -5.76 7.90
N MET A 529 7.01 -4.92 7.42
CA MET A 529 6.67 -3.94 6.37
C MET A 529 6.39 -4.61 5.03
N GLY A 530 7.05 -5.73 4.73
CA GLY A 530 6.75 -6.57 3.57
C GLY A 530 5.32 -7.08 3.59
N LEU A 531 4.84 -7.59 4.72
CA LEU A 531 3.46 -8.08 4.87
C LEU A 531 2.43 -6.95 4.85
N ILE A 532 2.69 -5.84 5.54
CA ILE A 532 1.76 -4.71 5.59
C ILE A 532 1.61 -4.07 4.21
N TYR A 533 2.71 -3.85 3.50
CA TYR A 533 2.67 -3.21 2.19
C TYR A 533 2.39 -4.18 1.03
N GLY A 534 2.69 -5.47 1.19
CA GLY A 534 2.51 -6.49 0.15
C GLY A 534 1.13 -7.14 0.14
N ILE A 535 0.60 -7.49 1.31
CA ILE A 535 -0.68 -8.20 1.43
C ILE A 535 -1.71 -7.48 2.29
N GLY A 536 -1.40 -6.30 2.82
CA GLY A 536 -2.32 -5.54 3.65
C GLY A 536 -2.56 -6.14 5.03
N PHE A 537 -1.53 -6.74 5.64
CA PHE A 537 -1.62 -7.17 7.03
C PHE A 537 -2.12 -6.01 7.91
N PRO A 538 -3.05 -6.24 8.86
CA PRO A 538 -3.70 -5.16 9.58
C PRO A 538 -2.74 -4.28 10.39
N PRO A 539 -2.50 -3.00 10.03
CA PRO A 539 -1.49 -2.16 10.69
C PRO A 539 -1.72 -1.93 12.18
N PHE A 540 -2.99 -1.96 12.63
CA PHE A 540 -3.32 -1.77 14.06
C PHE A 540 -2.89 -2.95 14.94
N ARG A 541 -2.46 -4.07 14.35
CA ARG A 541 -1.93 -5.25 15.05
C ARG A 541 -0.40 -5.29 15.13
N GLY A 542 0.28 -4.38 14.44
CA GLY A 542 1.71 -4.41 14.23
C GLY A 542 2.08 -5.26 13.01
N GLY A 543 3.21 -5.89 13.04
CA GLY A 543 3.66 -6.81 12.00
C GLY A 543 3.78 -8.21 12.52
#